data_36f1944c33fc6790a6be3b627f4d2ff4
#
_entry.id   36f1944c33fc6790a6be3b627f4d2ff4
#
_cell.length_a   1.000
_cell.length_b   1.000
_cell.length_c   1.000
_cell.angle_alpha   90.00
_cell.angle_beta   90.00
_cell.angle_gamma   90.00
#
_symmetry.space_group_name_H-M   'P 1'
#
loop_
_entity.id
_entity.type
_entity.pdbx_description
1 polymer ?
#
loop_
_entity_poly.entity_id
_entity_poly.type
_entity_poly.pdbx_seq_one_letter_code
_entity_poly.pdbx_strand_id
1 'polypeptide(L)'
;MIACMCKYSPFAIFEGFNENGIIIDDSIEEFTESEKLMHPSMCSYSKGLLDKIIERKIDKVFLVNCCDAIRRLKDTLEKVDTIKFIYIMDLPKKNNCCSKDILKKEILKFIKAYEDFSGKKFDLDRFNKSIYKYVSSEPKIEKEYIKVLGAKVSEDFLNKAKDILDYPLVNDTCFKRHYLSYAKKFDNIDDLALWYSEEMLSYTPCMRMDDIKKRRALVEDPNLKGIIYHTVKFCDHYSFEYMNLQKSNIPMLKVETDLTNQSNGQIKTRIEAFNEQLSGGKVKVREGIDKDRVYVMGVDSGSTSTNIVILDKDKNVLSKVIVKTGARSMDSANKAYEMALDEAKLKKEDISLIIGTGYGRYNIPFVDENVTEITCHGKGAHFINNEIRTIIDIGGQDSKAISIDEKGNVKSFVMNDKCAAGTGRFLEMIARTLEIDLKTMSEEGLSYKEDLTITSVCYVFAESEVVSLIADNKDRKDIIHGVNKSIATKTVGLVDRVGRVEKYMMTGGVAKNKGVVKCIEEKLGTSIFIAQEPQICGALGAALIGLEKILN
;
A
#
# COMPACT_ATOMS: atom_id res chain seq x y z
N MET A 1 0.49 6.23 34.67
CA MET A 1 0.20 6.28 33.21
C MET A 1 0.00 4.86 32.70
N ILE A 2 -1.05 4.62 31.89
CA ILE A 2 -1.43 3.29 31.38
C ILE A 2 -1.24 3.26 29.87
N ALA A 3 -0.41 2.36 29.35
CA ALA A 3 -0.29 2.16 27.92
C ALA A 3 -1.53 1.47 27.34
N CYS A 4 -2.07 2.01 26.27
CA CYS A 4 -3.27 1.54 25.59
C CYS A 4 -2.97 1.22 24.12
N MET A 5 -3.80 0.34 23.55
CA MET A 5 -3.55 -0.17 22.20
C MET A 5 -4.56 0.28 21.14
N CYS A 6 -5.76 0.69 21.52
CA CYS A 6 -6.81 1.01 20.54
C CYS A 6 -7.94 1.87 21.14
N LYS A 7 -8.88 2.26 20.28
CA LYS A 7 -10.04 3.09 20.61
C LYS A 7 -10.97 2.53 21.68
N TYR A 8 -10.96 1.21 21.88
CA TYR A 8 -11.77 0.57 22.94
C TYR A 8 -11.11 0.57 24.31
N SER A 9 -9.99 1.29 24.48
CA SER A 9 -9.44 1.55 25.81
C SER A 9 -10.31 2.57 26.53
N PRO A 10 -10.71 2.31 27.79
CA PRO A 10 -11.68 3.12 28.51
C PRO A 10 -11.02 4.36 29.16
N PHE A 11 -10.55 5.30 28.34
CA PHE A 11 -9.74 6.44 28.76
C PHE A 11 -10.38 7.26 29.89
N ALA A 12 -11.69 7.53 29.82
CA ALA A 12 -12.35 8.30 30.84
C ALA A 12 -12.43 7.55 32.20
N ILE A 13 -12.50 6.21 32.18
CA ILE A 13 -12.51 5.39 33.40
C ILE A 13 -11.19 5.52 34.17
N PHE A 14 -10.05 5.69 33.49
CA PHE A 14 -8.76 5.85 34.16
C PHE A 14 -8.69 7.10 35.03
N GLU A 15 -9.44 8.14 34.71
CA GLU A 15 -9.51 9.38 35.50
C GLU A 15 -10.04 9.14 36.92
N GLY A 16 -10.95 8.18 37.11
CA GLY A 16 -11.44 7.79 38.43
C GLY A 16 -10.36 7.21 39.35
N PHE A 17 -9.22 6.80 38.78
CA PHE A 17 -8.05 6.34 39.53
C PHE A 17 -6.91 7.37 39.56
N ASN A 18 -7.11 8.56 39.02
CA ASN A 18 -6.05 9.55 38.80
C ASN A 18 -4.95 9.05 37.87
N GLU A 19 -5.33 8.28 36.86
CA GLU A 19 -4.43 7.75 35.84
C GLU A 19 -4.74 8.36 34.49
N ASN A 20 -3.71 8.49 33.65
CA ASN A 20 -3.83 8.89 32.25
C ASN A 20 -3.54 7.69 31.35
N GLY A 21 -4.46 7.38 30.45
CA GLY A 21 -4.23 6.42 29.37
C GLY A 21 -3.57 7.11 28.18
N ILE A 22 -2.57 6.45 27.59
CA ILE A 22 -1.95 6.89 26.34
C ILE A 22 -2.03 5.79 25.30
N ILE A 23 -2.39 6.14 24.06
CA ILE A 23 -2.23 5.23 22.93
C ILE A 23 -0.76 5.25 22.53
N ILE A 24 -0.18 4.06 22.40
CA ILE A 24 1.19 3.91 21.87
C ILE A 24 1.08 3.88 20.35
N ASP A 25 1.39 4.99 19.71
CA ASP A 25 1.28 5.18 18.25
C ASP A 25 2.56 5.65 17.57
N ASP A 26 3.67 5.61 18.29
CA ASP A 26 4.97 6.00 17.75
C ASP A 26 5.36 5.21 16.49
N SER A 27 6.09 5.88 15.62
CA SER A 27 6.81 5.21 14.54
C SER A 27 7.89 4.29 15.13
N ILE A 28 8.11 3.18 14.48
CA ILE A 28 9.12 2.18 14.86
C ILE A 28 10.27 2.35 13.89
N GLU A 29 11.48 2.55 14.41
CA GLU A 29 12.68 2.59 13.58
C GLU A 29 13.16 1.16 13.31
N GLU A 30 13.26 0.36 14.35
CA GLU A 30 13.72 -1.02 14.30
C GLU A 30 13.02 -1.85 15.39
N PHE A 31 12.82 -3.14 15.12
CA PHE A 31 12.36 -4.11 16.11
C PHE A 31 13.58 -4.65 16.87
N THR A 32 13.60 -4.47 18.20
CA THR A 32 14.75 -4.85 19.04
C THR A 32 14.40 -5.92 20.06
N GLU A 33 13.65 -5.59 21.09
CA GLU A 33 13.26 -6.54 22.13
C GLU A 33 12.23 -7.56 21.64
N SER A 34 11.35 -7.13 20.73
CA SER A 34 10.35 -8.02 20.13
C SER A 34 10.97 -9.10 19.25
N GLU A 35 12.11 -8.86 18.58
CA GLU A 35 12.83 -9.90 17.83
C GLU A 35 13.44 -10.98 18.73
N LYS A 36 13.75 -10.64 19.99
CA LYS A 36 14.26 -11.59 20.98
C LYS A 36 13.15 -12.40 21.65
N LEU A 37 11.99 -11.78 21.86
CA LEU A 37 10.94 -12.29 22.73
C LEU A 37 9.73 -12.86 21.98
N MET A 38 9.55 -12.54 20.68
CA MET A 38 8.40 -12.93 19.88
C MET A 38 8.84 -13.61 18.57
N HIS A 39 7.97 -14.46 18.03
CA HIS A 39 8.23 -15.11 16.75
C HIS A 39 8.30 -14.07 15.60
N PRO A 40 9.24 -14.17 14.64
CA PRO A 40 9.39 -13.22 13.53
C PRO A 40 8.12 -12.94 12.72
N SER A 41 7.25 -13.94 12.56
CA SER A 41 5.97 -13.83 11.83
C SER A 41 4.83 -13.23 12.67
N MET A 42 5.10 -12.72 13.86
CA MET A 42 4.09 -12.00 14.63
C MET A 42 3.74 -10.66 13.98
N CYS A 43 2.49 -10.23 14.17
CA CYS A 43 1.99 -8.96 13.69
C CYS A 43 2.94 -7.81 14.08
N SER A 44 3.39 -7.02 13.09
CA SER A 44 4.32 -5.90 13.31
C SER A 44 3.82 -4.90 14.34
N TYR A 45 2.50 -4.71 14.44
CA TYR A 45 1.92 -3.85 15.48
C TYR A 45 2.16 -4.39 16.90
N SER A 46 1.96 -5.70 17.13
CA SER A 46 2.19 -6.30 18.46
C SER A 46 3.66 -6.26 18.85
N LYS A 47 4.56 -6.46 17.89
CA LYS A 47 6.02 -6.34 18.09
C LYS A 47 6.39 -4.91 18.48
N GLY A 48 5.96 -3.93 17.69
CA GLY A 48 6.27 -2.53 17.97
C GLY A 48 5.66 -2.01 19.28
N LEU A 49 4.49 -2.50 19.66
CA LEU A 49 3.89 -2.17 20.94
C LEU A 49 4.73 -2.70 22.12
N LEU A 50 5.26 -3.91 22.01
CA LEU A 50 6.19 -4.47 22.99
C LEU A 50 7.45 -3.60 23.13
N ASP A 51 8.11 -3.30 22.01
CA ASP A 51 9.34 -2.50 22.00
C ASP A 51 9.12 -1.13 22.64
N LYS A 52 8.04 -0.43 22.29
CA LYS A 52 7.75 0.91 22.85
C LYS A 52 7.35 0.89 24.32
N ILE A 53 6.67 -0.13 24.79
CA ILE A 53 6.36 -0.30 26.22
C ILE A 53 7.65 -0.47 27.02
N ILE A 54 8.58 -1.30 26.55
CA ILE A 54 9.87 -1.54 27.22
C ILE A 54 10.75 -0.28 27.15
N GLU A 55 10.90 0.33 25.95
CA GLU A 55 11.69 1.56 25.75
C GLU A 55 11.26 2.69 26.68
N ARG A 56 9.94 2.92 26.79
CA ARG A 56 9.37 3.97 27.65
C ARG A 56 9.27 3.60 29.12
N LYS A 57 9.69 2.39 29.50
CA LYS A 57 9.61 1.86 30.88
C LYS A 57 8.20 1.98 31.46
N ILE A 58 7.18 1.67 30.66
CA ILE A 58 5.79 1.70 31.08
C ILE A 58 5.52 0.45 31.91
N ASP A 59 4.98 0.63 33.11
CA ASP A 59 4.73 -0.46 34.06
C ASP A 59 3.26 -0.92 34.15
N LYS A 60 2.36 -0.21 33.44
CA LYS A 60 0.92 -0.52 33.41
C LYS A 60 0.40 -0.58 31.98
N VAL A 61 -0.25 -1.69 31.62
CA VAL A 61 -0.69 -1.93 30.26
C VAL A 61 -2.16 -2.37 30.23
N PHE A 62 -2.95 -1.71 29.37
CA PHE A 62 -4.33 -2.06 29.10
C PHE A 62 -4.46 -2.55 27.66
N LEU A 63 -4.79 -3.80 27.48
CA LEU A 63 -4.99 -4.44 26.19
C LEU A 63 -6.47 -4.72 25.92
N VAL A 64 -6.79 -4.87 24.65
CA VAL A 64 -8.11 -5.32 24.21
C VAL A 64 -7.95 -6.65 23.49
N ASN A 65 -8.69 -7.66 23.89
CA ASN A 65 -8.65 -9.01 23.30
C ASN A 65 -9.25 -9.00 21.88
N CYS A 66 -8.53 -8.41 20.91
CA CYS A 66 -8.99 -8.27 19.53
C CYS A 66 -8.47 -9.37 18.60
N CYS A 67 -7.32 -9.99 18.86
CA CYS A 67 -6.73 -11.03 18.02
C CYS A 67 -5.72 -11.89 18.80
N ASP A 68 -5.26 -12.98 18.18
CA ASP A 68 -4.29 -13.87 18.80
C ASP A 68 -2.93 -13.20 19.06
N ALA A 69 -2.48 -12.35 18.13
CA ALA A 69 -1.22 -11.62 18.31
C ALA A 69 -1.21 -10.77 19.60
N ILE A 70 -2.34 -10.16 19.97
CA ILE A 70 -2.44 -9.40 21.22
C ILE A 70 -2.49 -10.29 22.47
N ARG A 71 -3.08 -11.49 22.36
CA ARG A 71 -3.01 -12.47 23.48
C ARG A 71 -1.56 -12.92 23.70
N ARG A 72 -0.83 -13.23 22.61
CA ARG A 72 0.61 -13.59 22.69
C ARG A 72 1.45 -12.43 23.22
N LEU A 73 1.12 -11.19 22.83
CA LEU A 73 1.76 -10.01 23.41
C LEU A 73 1.55 -9.93 24.93
N LYS A 74 0.32 -10.20 25.42
CA LYS A 74 0.05 -10.26 26.87
C LYS A 74 0.94 -11.30 27.56
N ASP A 75 0.98 -12.53 27.02
CA ASP A 75 1.79 -13.61 27.59
C ASP A 75 3.30 -13.26 27.62
N THR A 76 3.78 -12.51 26.61
CA THR A 76 5.16 -12.02 26.57
C THR A 76 5.39 -10.93 27.61
N LEU A 77 4.48 -9.94 27.72
CA LEU A 77 4.60 -8.84 28.68
C LEU A 77 4.55 -9.33 30.15
N GLU A 78 3.84 -10.42 30.44
CA GLU A 78 3.81 -11.04 31.77
C GLU A 78 5.20 -11.62 32.20
N LYS A 79 6.13 -11.75 31.26
CA LYS A 79 7.52 -12.20 31.52
C LYS A 79 8.50 -11.03 31.59
N VAL A 80 8.03 -9.80 31.43
CA VAL A 80 8.87 -8.59 31.47
C VAL A 80 8.81 -8.01 32.88
N ASP A 81 9.91 -8.05 33.61
CA ASP A 81 9.98 -7.68 35.04
C ASP A 81 9.53 -6.24 35.37
N THR A 82 9.63 -5.34 34.39
CA THR A 82 9.22 -3.93 34.59
C THR A 82 7.71 -3.74 34.61
N ILE A 83 6.93 -4.71 34.14
CA ILE A 83 5.47 -4.61 34.04
C ILE A 83 4.85 -5.04 35.37
N LYS A 84 4.10 -4.13 35.98
CA LYS A 84 3.44 -4.33 37.28
C LYS A 84 1.96 -4.64 37.16
N PHE A 85 1.33 -4.17 36.07
CA PHE A 85 -0.10 -4.39 35.84
C PHE A 85 -0.39 -4.61 34.37
N ILE A 86 -1.09 -5.68 34.05
CA ILE A 86 -1.63 -5.96 32.73
C ILE A 86 -3.09 -6.31 32.86
N TYR A 87 -3.93 -5.67 32.08
CA TYR A 87 -5.32 -6.04 31.92
C TYR A 87 -5.66 -6.25 30.44
N ILE A 88 -6.37 -7.30 30.10
CA ILE A 88 -6.88 -7.54 28.76
C ILE A 88 -8.40 -7.62 28.80
N MET A 89 -9.07 -6.65 28.19
CA MET A 89 -10.53 -6.53 28.17
C MET A 89 -11.12 -7.32 27.01
N ASP A 90 -12.14 -8.09 27.28
CA ASP A 90 -12.94 -8.77 26.26
C ASP A 90 -13.99 -7.85 25.64
N LEU A 91 -14.04 -7.79 24.30
CA LEU A 91 -15.11 -7.13 23.57
C LEU A 91 -16.21 -8.14 23.21
N PRO A 92 -17.48 -7.73 23.20
CA PRO A 92 -18.57 -8.53 22.65
C PRO A 92 -18.28 -8.94 21.20
N LYS A 93 -18.53 -10.19 20.85
CA LYS A 93 -18.34 -10.67 19.46
C LYS A 93 -19.39 -10.14 18.51
N LYS A 94 -20.59 -9.79 19.01
CA LYS A 94 -21.71 -9.23 18.24
C LYS A 94 -22.12 -7.91 18.88
N ASN A 95 -22.70 -7.04 18.10
CA ASN A 95 -23.32 -5.81 18.58
C ASN A 95 -24.86 -6.00 18.55
N ASN A 96 -25.41 -6.54 19.65
CA ASN A 96 -26.83 -6.81 19.83
C ASN A 96 -27.30 -6.32 21.22
N CYS A 97 -28.54 -6.56 21.55
CA CYS A 97 -29.15 -6.12 22.82
C CYS A 97 -28.38 -6.53 24.09
N CYS A 98 -27.70 -7.70 24.08
CA CYS A 98 -26.96 -8.21 25.25
C CYS A 98 -25.52 -7.68 25.33
N SER A 99 -25.02 -7.06 24.28
CA SER A 99 -23.61 -6.66 24.17
C SER A 99 -23.22 -5.61 25.18
N LYS A 100 -24.15 -4.70 25.52
CA LYS A 100 -23.94 -3.66 26.53
C LYS A 100 -23.74 -4.25 27.93
N ASP A 101 -24.52 -5.28 28.28
CA ASP A 101 -24.39 -5.93 29.59
C ASP A 101 -23.09 -6.74 29.71
N ILE A 102 -22.63 -7.35 28.60
CA ILE A 102 -21.36 -8.04 28.53
C ILE A 102 -20.22 -7.03 28.73
N LEU A 103 -20.23 -5.93 28.00
CA LEU A 103 -19.18 -4.92 28.09
C LEU A 103 -19.21 -4.17 29.43
N LYS A 104 -20.40 -3.91 29.97
CA LYS A 104 -20.58 -3.38 31.33
C LYS A 104 -19.84 -4.26 32.37
N LYS A 105 -20.08 -5.58 32.31
CA LYS A 105 -19.39 -6.54 33.21
C LYS A 105 -17.88 -6.48 33.06
N GLU A 106 -17.37 -6.34 31.84
CA GLU A 106 -15.93 -6.22 31.59
C GLU A 106 -15.34 -4.91 32.14
N ILE A 107 -16.06 -3.80 32.04
CA ILE A 107 -15.67 -2.51 32.64
C ILE A 107 -15.61 -2.64 34.16
N LEU A 108 -16.63 -3.23 34.79
CA LEU A 108 -16.66 -3.46 36.23
C LEU A 108 -15.55 -4.39 36.71
N LYS A 109 -15.24 -5.45 35.95
CA LYS A 109 -14.09 -6.33 36.23
C LYS A 109 -12.77 -5.58 36.18
N PHE A 110 -12.59 -4.70 35.20
CA PHE A 110 -11.39 -3.88 35.10
C PHE A 110 -11.27 -2.95 36.30
N ILE A 111 -12.35 -2.24 36.67
CA ILE A 111 -12.36 -1.32 37.82
C ILE A 111 -11.93 -2.09 39.08
N LYS A 112 -12.53 -3.25 39.35
CA LYS A 112 -12.16 -4.09 40.48
C LYS A 112 -10.71 -4.55 40.44
N ALA A 113 -10.25 -5.08 39.29
CA ALA A 113 -8.86 -5.55 39.13
C ALA A 113 -7.85 -4.42 39.41
N TYR A 114 -8.18 -3.20 38.95
CA TYR A 114 -7.31 -2.06 39.21
C TYR A 114 -7.36 -1.55 40.66
N GLU A 115 -8.52 -1.63 41.31
CA GLU A 115 -8.63 -1.40 42.76
C GLU A 115 -7.76 -2.36 43.58
N ASP A 116 -7.87 -3.65 43.26
CA ASP A 116 -7.10 -4.73 43.93
C ASP A 116 -5.58 -4.55 43.72
N PHE A 117 -5.16 -4.14 42.54
CA PHE A 117 -3.76 -3.84 42.23
C PHE A 117 -3.25 -2.56 42.91
N SER A 118 -3.99 -1.46 42.81
CA SER A 118 -3.52 -0.14 43.24
C SER A 118 -3.75 0.13 44.74
N GLY A 119 -4.61 -0.64 45.36
CA GLY A 119 -5.11 -0.38 46.74
C GLY A 119 -6.02 0.83 46.85
N LYS A 120 -6.40 1.48 45.75
CA LYS A 120 -7.24 2.67 45.71
C LYS A 120 -8.62 2.34 45.17
N LYS A 121 -9.66 2.88 45.82
CA LYS A 121 -11.02 2.78 45.32
C LYS A 121 -11.24 3.72 44.13
N PHE A 122 -12.13 3.33 43.21
CA PHE A 122 -12.57 4.18 42.13
C PHE A 122 -13.27 5.43 42.66
N ASP A 123 -12.75 6.60 42.31
CA ASP A 123 -13.29 7.90 42.69
C ASP A 123 -14.32 8.39 41.66
N LEU A 124 -15.60 8.18 41.97
CA LEU A 124 -16.70 8.54 41.08
C LEU A 124 -16.85 10.07 40.94
N ASP A 125 -16.58 10.84 42.01
CA ASP A 125 -16.63 12.30 41.94
C ASP A 125 -15.55 12.87 41.02
N ARG A 126 -14.36 12.30 41.08
CA ARG A 126 -13.28 12.66 40.20
C ARG A 126 -13.62 12.33 38.75
N PHE A 127 -14.17 11.13 38.48
CA PHE A 127 -14.66 10.77 37.18
C PHE A 127 -15.69 11.78 36.65
N ASN A 128 -16.73 12.08 37.45
CA ASN A 128 -17.77 13.02 37.11
C ASN A 128 -17.27 14.45 36.81
N LYS A 129 -16.16 14.87 37.42
CA LYS A 129 -15.50 16.17 37.13
C LYS A 129 -14.68 16.12 35.83
N SER A 130 -14.09 14.98 35.47
CA SER A 130 -13.14 14.87 34.36
C SER A 130 -13.78 14.43 33.04
N ILE A 131 -14.94 13.78 33.06
CA ILE A 131 -15.57 13.18 31.90
C ILE A 131 -15.80 14.15 30.73
N TYR A 132 -16.06 15.43 31.03
CA TYR A 132 -16.30 16.48 30.04
C TYR A 132 -15.11 16.69 29.08
N LYS A 133 -13.88 16.33 29.50
CA LYS A 133 -12.68 16.38 28.65
C LYS A 133 -12.73 15.40 27.47
N TYR A 134 -13.58 14.38 27.57
CA TYR A 134 -13.70 13.29 26.60
C TYR A 134 -14.88 13.45 25.66
N VAL A 135 -15.63 14.54 25.78
CA VAL A 135 -16.75 14.87 24.90
C VAL A 135 -16.26 15.73 23.75
N SER A 136 -16.56 15.33 22.54
CA SER A 136 -16.34 16.15 21.34
C SER A 136 -17.31 15.73 20.25
N SER A 137 -17.77 16.69 19.46
CA SER A 137 -18.51 16.41 18.23
C SER A 137 -17.51 16.27 17.07
N GLU A 138 -17.63 15.21 16.30
CA GLU A 138 -16.89 15.12 15.03
C GLU A 138 -17.45 16.17 14.05
N PRO A 139 -16.59 16.98 13.41
CA PRO A 139 -17.07 17.92 12.39
C PRO A 139 -17.68 17.14 11.23
N LYS A 140 -18.88 17.51 10.81
CA LYS A 140 -19.46 17.00 9.56
C LYS A 140 -18.62 17.49 8.40
N ILE A 141 -18.21 16.56 7.55
CA ILE A 141 -17.46 16.87 6.33
C ILE A 141 -18.46 17.07 5.21
N GLU A 142 -18.65 18.32 4.79
CA GLU A 142 -19.58 18.71 3.73
C GLU A 142 -18.95 18.63 2.32
N LYS A 143 -17.63 18.48 2.24
CA LYS A 143 -16.88 18.39 0.99
C LYS A 143 -16.52 16.94 0.67
N GLU A 144 -16.21 16.66 -0.60
CA GLU A 144 -15.61 15.39 -0.99
C GLU A 144 -14.33 15.12 -0.19
N TYR A 145 -14.14 13.87 0.28
CA TYR A 145 -13.02 13.50 1.14
C TYR A 145 -12.53 12.07 0.89
N ILE A 146 -11.36 11.77 1.39
CA ILE A 146 -10.77 10.43 1.38
C ILE A 146 -10.79 9.88 2.80
N LYS A 147 -11.19 8.63 2.96
CA LYS A 147 -11.20 7.93 4.24
C LYS A 147 -10.04 6.96 4.35
N VAL A 148 -9.35 6.95 5.48
CA VAL A 148 -8.39 5.89 5.83
C VAL A 148 -9.11 4.87 6.69
N LEU A 149 -9.19 3.63 6.21
CA LEU A 149 -9.81 2.49 6.91
C LEU A 149 -8.78 1.41 7.21
N GLY A 150 -9.17 0.45 8.03
CA GLY A 150 -8.37 -0.75 8.28
C GLY A 150 -7.60 -0.73 9.60
N ALA A 151 -6.40 -1.28 9.58
CA ALA A 151 -5.52 -1.41 10.74
C ALA A 151 -4.88 -0.07 11.13
N LYS A 152 -4.19 -0.06 12.27
CA LYS A 152 -3.43 1.10 12.75
C LYS A 152 -2.59 1.75 11.66
N VAL A 153 -2.64 3.06 11.59
CA VAL A 153 -1.70 3.90 10.82
C VAL A 153 -0.95 4.84 11.76
N SER A 154 0.27 5.23 11.42
CA SER A 154 1.03 6.23 12.17
C SER A 154 0.60 7.65 11.79
N GLU A 155 0.80 8.62 12.70
CA GLU A 155 0.58 10.05 12.38
C GLU A 155 1.50 10.53 11.24
N ASP A 156 2.73 10.03 11.17
CA ASP A 156 3.65 10.33 10.06
C ASP A 156 3.06 9.90 8.70
N PHE A 157 2.46 8.70 8.62
CA PHE A 157 1.76 8.25 7.42
C PHE A 157 0.61 9.19 7.05
N LEU A 158 -0.23 9.56 8.03
CA LEU A 158 -1.38 10.44 7.79
C LEU A 158 -0.94 11.83 7.30
N ASN A 159 0.12 12.39 7.87
CA ASN A 159 0.64 13.69 7.47
C ASN A 159 1.21 13.64 6.05
N LYS A 160 2.03 12.64 5.73
CA LYS A 160 2.54 12.43 4.36
C LYS A 160 1.41 12.22 3.35
N ALA A 161 0.36 11.50 3.72
CA ALA A 161 -0.79 11.33 2.84
C ALA A 161 -1.55 12.65 2.62
N LYS A 162 -1.73 13.47 3.66
CA LYS A 162 -2.36 14.80 3.55
C LYS A 162 -1.59 15.74 2.64
N ASP A 163 -0.25 15.69 2.65
CA ASP A 163 0.60 16.55 1.82
C ASP A 163 0.51 16.21 0.32
N ILE A 164 0.08 14.98 -0.01
CA ILE A 164 0.00 14.48 -1.38
C ILE A 164 -1.42 14.62 -1.95
N LEU A 165 -2.45 14.43 -1.12
CA LEU A 165 -3.83 14.31 -1.56
C LEU A 165 -4.49 15.69 -1.74
N ASP A 166 -5.22 15.86 -2.83
CA ASP A 166 -6.03 17.06 -3.10
C ASP A 166 -7.33 17.13 -2.27
N TYR A 167 -7.68 16.06 -1.57
CA TYR A 167 -8.91 15.91 -0.80
C TYR A 167 -8.62 15.83 0.70
N PRO A 168 -9.52 16.34 1.57
CA PRO A 168 -9.43 16.15 3.01
C PRO A 168 -9.32 14.67 3.37
N LEU A 169 -8.45 14.34 4.33
CA LEU A 169 -8.20 12.97 4.79
C LEU A 169 -8.84 12.74 6.16
N VAL A 170 -9.68 11.71 6.25
CA VAL A 170 -10.37 11.30 7.49
C VAL A 170 -9.83 9.97 7.97
N ASN A 171 -9.26 9.94 9.16
CA ASN A 171 -8.84 8.70 9.79
C ASN A 171 -10.03 8.01 10.46
N ASP A 172 -10.41 6.82 9.97
CA ASP A 172 -11.41 5.94 10.58
C ASP A 172 -10.87 4.51 10.77
N THR A 173 -9.57 4.41 11.01
CA THR A 173 -8.89 3.15 11.33
C THR A 173 -9.26 2.66 12.73
N CYS A 174 -8.79 1.46 13.10
CA CYS A 174 -8.97 0.95 14.47
C CYS A 174 -8.28 1.80 15.54
N PHE A 175 -7.49 2.80 15.14
CA PHE A 175 -6.73 3.71 16.00
C PHE A 175 -7.35 5.12 16.12
N LYS A 176 -8.44 5.39 15.43
CA LYS A 176 -9.14 6.65 15.57
C LYS A 176 -9.52 6.84 17.05
N ARG A 177 -9.10 7.95 17.64
CA ARG A 177 -9.59 8.31 18.98
C ARG A 177 -11.08 8.63 18.88
N HIS A 178 -11.89 7.94 19.67
CA HIS A 178 -13.30 8.25 19.79
C HIS A 178 -13.53 9.13 21.01
N TYR A 179 -14.47 10.04 20.86
CA TYR A 179 -14.96 10.90 21.92
C TYR A 179 -16.36 10.47 22.30
N LEU A 180 -16.73 10.74 23.53
CA LEU A 180 -18.08 10.52 24.04
C LEU A 180 -19.04 11.49 23.36
N SER A 181 -20.25 11.04 23.06
CA SER A 181 -21.27 11.87 22.41
C SER A 181 -21.80 12.97 23.35
N TYR A 182 -21.86 12.68 24.63
CA TYR A 182 -22.23 13.62 25.68
C TYR A 182 -21.61 13.19 27.02
N ALA A 183 -21.65 14.07 28.03
CA ALA A 183 -21.29 13.76 29.40
C ALA A 183 -22.50 13.93 30.32
N LYS A 184 -22.59 13.06 31.29
CA LYS A 184 -23.56 13.18 32.39
C LYS A 184 -22.90 12.79 33.72
N LYS A 185 -23.51 13.17 34.86
CA LYS A 185 -23.06 12.74 36.17
C LYS A 185 -23.73 11.42 36.55
N PHE A 186 -23.02 10.63 37.35
CA PHE A 186 -23.48 9.34 37.86
C PHE A 186 -23.43 9.33 39.41
N ASP A 187 -24.40 8.65 40.03
CA ASP A 187 -24.49 8.47 41.47
C ASP A 187 -23.91 7.10 41.90
N ASN A 188 -23.71 6.19 40.95
CA ASN A 188 -23.11 4.89 41.21
C ASN A 188 -22.30 4.38 40.00
N ILE A 189 -21.39 3.45 40.25
CA ILE A 189 -20.46 2.90 39.25
C ILE A 189 -21.20 1.97 38.28
N ASP A 190 -22.29 1.34 38.67
CA ASP A 190 -23.04 0.38 37.90
C ASP A 190 -23.75 1.07 36.70
N ASP A 191 -24.39 2.20 36.94
CA ASP A 191 -25.02 3.04 35.91
C ASP A 191 -23.99 3.70 35.01
N LEU A 192 -22.85 4.14 35.58
CA LEU A 192 -21.72 4.63 34.79
C LEU A 192 -21.22 3.59 33.83
N ALA A 193 -20.97 2.36 34.30
CA ALA A 193 -20.43 1.28 33.45
C ALA A 193 -21.40 0.86 32.33
N LEU A 194 -22.72 0.90 32.62
CA LEU A 194 -23.74 0.63 31.60
C LEU A 194 -23.72 1.70 30.50
N TRP A 195 -23.78 2.96 30.88
CA TRP A 195 -23.76 4.08 29.95
C TRP A 195 -22.45 4.11 29.15
N TYR A 196 -21.30 3.90 29.80
CA TYR A 196 -20.01 3.89 29.12
C TYR A 196 -19.90 2.76 28.11
N SER A 197 -20.50 1.60 28.41
CA SER A 197 -20.57 0.48 27.45
C SER A 197 -21.42 0.82 26.23
N GLU A 198 -22.52 1.55 26.38
CA GLU A 198 -23.35 2.03 25.26
C GLU A 198 -22.59 3.00 24.38
N GLU A 199 -21.87 3.97 24.96
CA GLU A 199 -20.99 4.90 24.24
C GLU A 199 -19.90 4.15 23.46
N MET A 200 -19.20 3.19 24.08
CA MET A 200 -18.18 2.39 23.40
C MET A 200 -18.73 1.55 22.25
N LEU A 201 -19.96 1.03 22.37
CA LEU A 201 -20.60 0.23 21.31
C LEU A 201 -21.18 1.09 20.19
N SER A 202 -21.30 2.41 20.38
CA SER A 202 -21.67 3.34 19.32
C SER A 202 -20.55 3.57 18.30
N TYR A 203 -19.30 3.32 18.67
CA TYR A 203 -18.12 3.50 17.80
C TYR A 203 -18.19 2.61 16.55
N THR A 204 -17.45 3.00 15.51
CA THR A 204 -17.20 2.13 14.37
C THR A 204 -16.72 0.77 14.85
N PRO A 205 -17.43 -0.33 14.56
CA PRO A 205 -17.12 -1.63 15.16
C PRO A 205 -15.73 -2.13 14.73
N CYS A 206 -15.04 -2.78 15.67
CA CYS A 206 -13.82 -3.51 15.36
C CYS A 206 -14.15 -4.69 14.43
N MET A 207 -13.22 -5.07 13.55
CA MET A 207 -13.35 -6.26 12.69
C MET A 207 -13.64 -7.56 13.45
N ARG A 208 -13.26 -7.62 14.72
CA ARG A 208 -13.58 -8.74 15.60
C ARG A 208 -15.07 -8.84 15.95
N MET A 209 -15.78 -7.72 15.87
CA MET A 209 -17.23 -7.67 16.14
C MET A 209 -17.96 -7.98 14.83
N ASP A 210 -18.82 -8.98 14.86
CA ASP A 210 -19.64 -9.36 13.71
C ASP A 210 -20.77 -8.33 13.48
N ASP A 211 -20.40 -7.16 12.98
CA ASP A 211 -21.30 -6.08 12.60
C ASP A 211 -21.05 -5.63 11.16
N ILE A 212 -21.30 -6.57 10.24
CA ILE A 212 -21.07 -6.39 8.80
C ILE A 212 -21.88 -5.21 8.25
N LYS A 213 -23.08 -4.93 8.77
CA LYS A 213 -23.92 -3.82 8.29
C LYS A 213 -23.27 -2.47 8.57
N LYS A 214 -22.85 -2.23 9.82
CA LYS A 214 -22.14 -0.98 10.18
C LYS A 214 -20.81 -0.84 9.44
N ARG A 215 -20.10 -1.96 9.22
CA ARG A 215 -18.84 -1.93 8.46
C ARG A 215 -19.06 -1.59 7.00
N ARG A 216 -20.12 -2.10 6.36
CA ARG A 216 -20.49 -1.73 4.97
C ARG A 216 -20.90 -0.28 4.85
N ALA A 217 -21.63 0.26 5.82
CA ALA A 217 -22.03 1.67 5.84
C ALA A 217 -20.83 2.65 5.83
N LEU A 218 -19.62 2.20 6.18
CA LEU A 218 -18.40 3.02 6.09
C LEU A 218 -18.06 3.46 4.66
N VAL A 219 -18.57 2.77 3.65
CA VAL A 219 -18.30 3.02 2.23
C VAL A 219 -19.54 3.54 1.48
N GLU A 220 -20.60 3.93 2.19
CA GLU A 220 -21.88 4.36 1.59
C GLU A 220 -22.08 5.89 1.63
N ASP A 221 -21.13 6.66 2.15
CA ASP A 221 -21.21 8.12 2.21
C ASP A 221 -21.10 8.73 0.81
N PRO A 222 -22.06 9.57 0.36
CA PRO A 222 -22.03 10.19 -0.97
C PRO A 222 -20.85 11.15 -1.20
N ASN A 223 -20.29 11.72 -0.13
CA ASN A 223 -19.12 12.60 -0.21
C ASN A 223 -17.79 11.83 -0.21
N LEU A 224 -17.82 10.51 -0.07
CA LEU A 224 -16.63 9.67 -0.04
C LEU A 224 -16.07 9.48 -1.45
N LYS A 225 -14.96 10.15 -1.74
CA LYS A 225 -14.28 10.13 -3.05
C LYS A 225 -13.41 8.90 -3.25
N GLY A 226 -12.77 8.44 -2.17
CA GLY A 226 -11.86 7.29 -2.22
C GLY A 226 -11.51 6.78 -0.83
N ILE A 227 -10.88 5.61 -0.79
CA ILE A 227 -10.48 4.94 0.44
C ILE A 227 -9.01 4.53 0.34
N ILE A 228 -8.21 4.92 1.34
CA ILE A 228 -6.91 4.30 1.60
C ILE A 228 -7.15 3.21 2.64
N TYR A 229 -7.08 1.95 2.20
CA TYR A 229 -7.25 0.81 3.08
C TYR A 229 -5.90 0.33 3.60
N HIS A 230 -5.63 0.63 4.87
CA HIS A 230 -4.36 0.31 5.50
C HIS A 230 -4.39 -1.06 6.19
N THR A 231 -3.36 -1.87 5.93
CA THR A 231 -3.11 -3.13 6.64
C THR A 231 -1.71 -3.12 7.24
N VAL A 232 -1.56 -3.81 8.36
CA VAL A 232 -0.24 -4.04 8.97
C VAL A 232 0.23 -5.43 8.58
N LYS A 233 1.51 -5.59 8.31
CA LYS A 233 2.13 -6.88 7.96
C LYS A 233 1.78 -7.95 9.01
N PHE A 234 1.31 -9.10 8.55
CA PHE A 234 0.80 -10.21 9.34
C PHE A 234 -0.50 -9.91 10.13
N CYS A 235 -1.30 -8.93 9.70
CA CYS A 235 -2.62 -8.67 10.25
C CYS A 235 -3.71 -9.34 9.40
N ASP A 236 -4.16 -10.53 9.78
CA ASP A 236 -5.13 -11.32 9.01
C ASP A 236 -6.52 -10.67 8.96
N HIS A 237 -7.00 -10.14 10.10
CA HIS A 237 -8.35 -9.57 10.19
C HIS A 237 -8.63 -8.51 9.13
N TYR A 238 -7.76 -7.50 9.00
CA TYR A 238 -7.95 -6.42 8.05
C TYR A 238 -7.63 -6.83 6.60
N SER A 239 -6.81 -7.87 6.40
CA SER A 239 -6.60 -8.43 5.07
C SER A 239 -7.87 -9.09 4.52
N PHE A 240 -8.64 -9.79 5.36
CA PHE A 240 -9.95 -10.34 4.98
C PHE A 240 -11.00 -9.28 4.70
N GLU A 241 -11.08 -8.21 5.51
CA GLU A 241 -12.06 -7.15 5.31
C GLU A 241 -11.87 -6.45 3.97
N TYR A 242 -10.62 -6.19 3.58
CA TYR A 242 -10.32 -5.57 2.30
C TYR A 242 -11.02 -6.27 1.12
N MET A 243 -11.00 -7.59 1.09
CA MET A 243 -11.64 -8.40 0.03
C MET A 243 -13.16 -8.18 -0.04
N ASN A 244 -13.80 -7.89 1.09
CA ASN A 244 -15.23 -7.62 1.14
C ASN A 244 -15.58 -6.19 0.72
N LEU A 245 -14.77 -5.20 1.12
CA LEU A 245 -14.98 -3.78 0.81
C LEU A 245 -14.58 -3.44 -0.63
N GLN A 246 -13.62 -4.15 -1.22
CA GLN A 246 -13.20 -3.95 -2.62
C GLN A 246 -14.34 -4.13 -3.64
N LYS A 247 -15.42 -4.80 -3.26
CA LYS A 247 -16.61 -4.96 -4.09
C LYS A 247 -17.46 -3.68 -4.20
N SER A 248 -17.14 -2.63 -3.43
CA SER A 248 -17.78 -1.32 -3.57
C SER A 248 -17.29 -0.61 -4.84
N ASN A 249 -18.09 0.29 -5.37
CA ASN A 249 -17.74 1.08 -6.57
C ASN A 249 -16.78 2.26 -6.24
N ILE A 250 -16.37 2.42 -4.97
CA ILE A 250 -15.48 3.51 -4.54
C ILE A 250 -14.04 3.12 -4.82
N PRO A 251 -13.24 3.99 -5.46
CA PRO A 251 -11.81 3.75 -5.65
C PRO A 251 -11.11 3.45 -4.33
N MET A 252 -10.31 2.38 -4.30
CA MET A 252 -9.68 1.91 -3.07
C MET A 252 -8.22 1.56 -3.30
N LEU A 253 -7.31 2.24 -2.59
CA LEU A 253 -5.89 1.94 -2.54
C LEU A 253 -5.57 1.08 -1.32
N LYS A 254 -5.10 -0.15 -1.51
CA LYS A 254 -4.53 -0.95 -0.42
C LYS A 254 -3.08 -0.58 -0.15
N VAL A 255 -2.78 -0.20 1.09
CA VAL A 255 -1.42 0.06 1.57
C VAL A 255 -1.11 -0.89 2.73
N GLU A 256 -0.02 -1.64 2.62
CA GLU A 256 0.48 -2.48 3.70
C GLU A 256 1.80 -1.94 4.22
N THR A 257 1.89 -1.73 5.53
CA THR A 257 3.14 -1.33 6.20
C THR A 257 3.51 -2.31 7.30
N ASP A 258 4.77 -2.27 7.70
CA ASP A 258 5.23 -2.92 8.93
C ASP A 258 5.38 -1.92 10.08
N LEU A 259 4.89 -0.70 9.90
CA LEU A 259 4.96 0.44 10.82
C LEU A 259 6.37 1.00 11.01
N THR A 260 7.35 0.55 10.23
CA THR A 260 8.70 1.14 10.20
C THR A 260 8.79 2.24 9.14
N ASN A 261 9.83 3.07 9.22
CA ASN A 261 10.07 4.15 8.26
C ASN A 261 10.71 3.69 6.93
N GLN A 262 10.98 2.40 6.74
CA GLN A 262 11.78 1.87 5.64
C GLN A 262 11.10 1.89 4.25
N SER A 263 9.78 2.04 4.16
CA SER A 263 9.03 1.93 2.89
C SER A 263 8.47 3.26 2.35
N ASN A 264 8.98 4.39 2.80
CA ASN A 264 8.37 5.72 2.54
C ASN A 264 8.25 6.09 1.06
N GLY A 265 9.25 5.80 0.22
CA GLY A 265 9.22 6.15 -1.21
C GLY A 265 8.17 5.38 -1.99
N GLN A 266 8.00 4.10 -1.70
CA GLN A 266 7.01 3.24 -2.34
C GLN A 266 5.57 3.62 -1.96
N ILE A 267 5.37 3.97 -0.69
CA ILE A 267 4.07 4.44 -0.19
C ILE A 267 3.70 5.76 -0.85
N LYS A 268 4.65 6.69 -0.96
CA LYS A 268 4.47 7.98 -1.64
C LYS A 268 3.98 7.79 -3.06
N THR A 269 4.66 6.99 -3.88
CA THR A 269 4.27 6.71 -5.27
C THR A 269 2.85 6.14 -5.38
N ARG A 270 2.45 5.24 -4.45
CA ARG A 270 1.10 4.68 -4.45
C ARG A 270 0.03 5.72 -4.12
N ILE A 271 0.29 6.60 -3.16
CA ILE A 271 -0.65 7.67 -2.79
C ILE A 271 -0.74 8.71 -3.92
N GLU A 272 0.37 9.06 -4.57
CA GLU A 272 0.38 9.95 -5.74
C GLU A 272 -0.44 9.36 -6.89
N ALA A 273 -0.22 8.10 -7.25
CA ALA A 273 -0.99 7.42 -8.29
C ALA A 273 -2.49 7.33 -7.95
N PHE A 274 -2.82 7.15 -6.68
CA PHE A 274 -4.20 7.16 -6.22
C PHE A 274 -4.82 8.55 -6.33
N ASN A 275 -4.09 9.61 -5.98
CA ASN A 275 -4.54 10.99 -6.16
C ASN A 275 -4.77 11.33 -7.64
N GLU A 276 -3.86 10.93 -8.51
CA GLU A 276 -3.99 11.08 -9.97
C GLU A 276 -5.23 10.31 -10.49
N GLN A 277 -5.47 9.10 -10.00
CA GLN A 277 -6.66 8.30 -10.32
C GLN A 277 -7.96 9.03 -9.92
N LEU A 278 -8.02 9.59 -8.70
CA LEU A 278 -9.20 10.30 -8.20
C LEU A 278 -9.48 11.60 -8.96
N SER A 279 -8.45 12.24 -9.49
CA SER A 279 -8.57 13.43 -10.33
C SER A 279 -9.15 13.13 -11.72
N GLY A 280 -9.31 11.85 -12.09
CA GLY A 280 -9.91 11.41 -13.35
C GLY A 280 -9.11 11.84 -14.57
N GLY A 281 -7.79 11.96 -14.45
CA GLY A 281 -6.91 12.43 -15.52
C GLY A 281 -7.04 13.92 -15.87
N LYS A 282 -7.66 14.72 -14.99
CA LYS A 282 -7.69 16.18 -15.14
C LYS A 282 -6.28 16.74 -15.03
N VAL A 283 -5.82 17.31 -16.09
CA VAL A 283 -4.50 17.91 -16.24
C VAL A 283 -4.63 19.43 -16.05
N LYS A 284 -3.82 20.03 -15.16
CA LYS A 284 -3.77 21.49 -15.06
C LYS A 284 -3.13 22.05 -16.33
N VAL A 285 -3.86 22.89 -17.04
CA VAL A 285 -3.40 23.54 -18.28
C VAL A 285 -2.28 24.53 -17.96
N ARG A 286 -1.23 24.55 -18.78
CA ARG A 286 -0.12 25.51 -18.68
C ARG A 286 -0.38 26.65 -19.65
N GLU A 287 -0.46 27.86 -19.14
CA GLU A 287 -0.69 29.07 -19.95
C GLU A 287 0.64 29.62 -20.47
N GLY A 288 0.60 30.37 -21.58
CA GLY A 288 1.74 31.16 -22.11
C GLY A 288 2.68 30.38 -23.04
N ILE A 289 2.33 29.19 -23.50
CA ILE A 289 3.11 28.40 -24.48
C ILE A 289 2.53 28.65 -25.89
N ASP A 290 3.41 28.88 -26.86
CA ASP A 290 3.03 28.97 -28.28
C ASP A 290 2.53 27.59 -28.76
N LYS A 291 1.21 27.49 -29.03
CA LYS A 291 0.56 26.25 -29.45
C LYS A 291 0.88 25.83 -30.89
N ASP A 292 1.50 26.68 -31.70
CA ASP A 292 1.86 26.33 -33.07
C ASP A 292 3.16 25.56 -33.17
N ARG A 293 4.05 25.72 -32.19
CA ARG A 293 5.35 25.05 -32.15
C ARG A 293 5.54 24.36 -30.78
N VAL A 294 4.89 23.20 -30.60
CA VAL A 294 4.93 22.44 -29.36
C VAL A 294 5.69 21.13 -29.54
N TYR A 295 6.73 20.97 -28.72
CA TYR A 295 7.46 19.71 -28.57
C TYR A 295 7.48 19.31 -27.10
N VAL A 296 7.09 18.11 -26.79
CA VAL A 296 7.05 17.59 -25.41
C VAL A 296 7.93 16.38 -25.26
N MET A 297 8.72 16.36 -24.19
CA MET A 297 9.58 15.26 -23.84
C MET A 297 9.02 14.50 -22.63
N GLY A 298 8.88 13.21 -22.76
CA GLY A 298 8.61 12.29 -21.64
C GLY A 298 9.86 11.51 -21.27
N VAL A 299 10.22 11.50 -19.98
CA VAL A 299 11.42 10.85 -19.44
C VAL A 299 11.01 9.81 -18.42
N ASP A 300 11.21 8.54 -18.73
CA ASP A 300 10.97 7.43 -17.80
C ASP A 300 12.31 6.92 -17.25
N SER A 301 12.63 7.30 -16.02
CA SER A 301 13.84 6.87 -15.31
C SER A 301 13.54 5.63 -14.45
N GLY A 302 13.62 4.46 -15.07
CA GLY A 302 13.45 3.19 -14.40
C GLY A 302 14.75 2.72 -13.70
N SER A 303 14.65 1.64 -12.93
CA SER A 303 15.79 1.05 -12.19
C SER A 303 16.83 0.38 -13.10
N THR A 304 16.44 -0.01 -14.33
CA THR A 304 17.28 -0.77 -15.26
C THR A 304 17.53 -0.01 -16.55
N SER A 305 16.54 0.73 -17.04
CA SER A 305 16.65 1.58 -18.24
C SER A 305 16.06 2.96 -17.98
N THR A 306 16.63 3.95 -18.66
CA THR A 306 16.08 5.29 -18.80
C THR A 306 15.65 5.48 -20.24
N ASN A 307 14.37 5.81 -20.42
CA ASN A 307 13.73 5.89 -21.73
C ASN A 307 13.23 7.31 -21.96
N ILE A 308 13.41 7.83 -23.17
CA ILE A 308 12.93 9.16 -23.55
C ILE A 308 12.14 9.07 -24.83
N VAL A 309 11.04 9.82 -24.90
CA VAL A 309 10.23 10.01 -26.11
C VAL A 309 9.98 11.50 -26.28
N ILE A 310 10.16 12.01 -27.50
CA ILE A 310 9.78 13.36 -27.90
C ILE A 310 8.61 13.29 -28.86
N LEU A 311 7.55 14.05 -28.59
CA LEU A 311 6.37 14.19 -29.43
C LEU A 311 6.25 15.62 -29.95
N ASP A 312 5.75 15.77 -31.19
CA ASP A 312 5.22 17.04 -31.68
C ASP A 312 3.74 17.25 -31.27
N LYS A 313 3.17 18.39 -31.65
CA LYS A 313 1.77 18.75 -31.36
C LYS A 313 0.73 17.76 -31.93
N ASP A 314 1.08 17.08 -33.01
CA ASP A 314 0.22 16.11 -33.71
C ASP A 314 0.43 14.67 -33.19
N LYS A 315 1.18 14.53 -32.10
CA LYS A 315 1.53 13.26 -31.43
C LYS A 315 2.44 12.34 -32.27
N ASN A 316 3.16 12.88 -33.27
CA ASN A 316 4.17 12.13 -33.97
C ASN A 316 5.39 11.94 -33.08
N VAL A 317 5.95 10.72 -33.06
CA VAL A 317 7.18 10.40 -32.33
C VAL A 317 8.37 10.88 -33.15
N LEU A 318 9.04 11.94 -32.67
CA LEU A 318 10.24 12.50 -33.30
C LEU A 318 11.51 11.79 -32.84
N SER A 319 11.54 11.32 -31.60
CA SER A 319 12.67 10.56 -31.06
C SER A 319 12.18 9.52 -30.03
N LYS A 320 12.90 8.38 -29.96
CA LYS A 320 12.72 7.34 -28.94
C LYS A 320 14.06 6.73 -28.55
N VAL A 321 14.51 7.03 -27.35
CA VAL A 321 15.83 6.60 -26.84
C VAL A 321 15.65 5.67 -25.66
N ILE A 322 16.43 4.60 -25.61
CA ILE A 322 16.50 3.65 -24.50
C ILE A 322 17.98 3.47 -24.12
N VAL A 323 18.34 3.82 -22.89
CA VAL A 323 19.68 3.62 -22.34
C VAL A 323 19.63 2.81 -21.04
N LYS A 324 20.69 2.10 -20.70
CA LYS A 324 20.81 1.44 -19.39
C LYS A 324 20.97 2.50 -18.30
N THR A 325 20.21 2.40 -17.21
CA THR A 325 20.27 3.39 -16.11
C THR A 325 21.60 3.35 -15.37
N GLY A 326 22.25 2.19 -15.21
CA GLY A 326 23.52 2.10 -14.49
C GLY A 326 23.40 2.47 -13.00
N ALA A 327 24.54 2.79 -12.36
CA ALA A 327 24.60 3.12 -10.94
C ALA A 327 24.14 4.56 -10.63
N ARG A 328 24.24 5.48 -11.58
CA ARG A 328 23.87 6.89 -11.46
C ARG A 328 22.77 7.23 -12.47
N SER A 329 21.54 7.29 -11.98
CA SER A 329 20.37 7.57 -12.84
C SER A 329 20.45 8.93 -13.55
N MET A 330 21.06 9.93 -12.91
CA MET A 330 21.24 11.27 -13.48
C MET A 330 22.14 11.27 -14.72
N ASP A 331 23.26 10.53 -14.69
CA ASP A 331 24.19 10.46 -15.83
C ASP A 331 23.52 9.80 -17.04
N SER A 332 22.74 8.76 -16.78
CA SER A 332 21.97 8.05 -17.82
C SER A 332 20.85 8.92 -18.39
N ALA A 333 20.17 9.69 -17.55
CA ALA A 333 19.14 10.63 -17.97
C ALA A 333 19.72 11.76 -18.84
N ASN A 334 20.85 12.34 -18.46
CA ASN A 334 21.53 13.36 -19.27
C ASN A 334 21.98 12.79 -20.62
N LYS A 335 22.59 11.60 -20.63
CA LYS A 335 22.98 10.95 -21.88
C LYS A 335 21.77 10.68 -22.80
N ALA A 336 20.69 10.14 -22.24
CA ALA A 336 19.47 9.88 -23.00
C ALA A 336 18.84 11.19 -23.53
N TYR A 337 18.91 12.28 -22.74
CA TYR A 337 18.43 13.61 -23.11
C TYR A 337 19.14 14.15 -24.35
N GLU A 338 20.48 14.17 -24.34
CA GLU A 338 21.27 14.63 -25.49
C GLU A 338 21.00 13.77 -26.74
N MET A 339 20.99 12.43 -26.58
CA MET A 339 20.67 11.54 -27.69
C MET A 339 19.28 11.78 -28.28
N ALA A 340 18.29 12.08 -27.45
CA ALA A 340 16.92 12.31 -27.88
C ALA A 340 16.78 13.64 -28.65
N LEU A 341 17.47 14.68 -28.23
CA LEU A 341 17.52 15.98 -28.93
C LEU A 341 18.23 15.83 -30.30
N ASP A 342 19.36 15.13 -30.34
CA ASP A 342 20.11 14.90 -31.59
C ASP A 342 19.27 14.10 -32.60
N GLU A 343 18.57 13.04 -32.16
CA GLU A 343 17.72 12.22 -33.03
C GLU A 343 16.54 13.04 -33.56
N ALA A 344 15.91 13.87 -32.71
CA ALA A 344 14.82 14.76 -33.11
C ALA A 344 15.28 16.01 -33.90
N LYS A 345 16.58 16.30 -33.95
CA LYS A 345 17.17 17.52 -34.51
C LYS A 345 16.61 18.79 -33.86
N LEU A 346 16.39 18.75 -32.55
CA LEU A 346 15.87 19.84 -31.75
C LEU A 346 16.93 20.35 -30.78
N LYS A 347 16.78 21.61 -30.35
CA LYS A 347 17.55 22.20 -29.27
C LYS A 347 16.77 22.16 -27.98
N LYS A 348 17.44 22.35 -26.86
CA LYS A 348 16.82 22.40 -25.51
C LYS A 348 15.68 23.44 -25.47
N GLU A 349 15.89 24.58 -26.09
CA GLU A 349 14.96 25.71 -26.12
C GLU A 349 13.69 25.44 -26.95
N ASP A 350 13.72 24.43 -27.81
CA ASP A 350 12.57 24.00 -28.61
C ASP A 350 11.57 23.16 -27.78
N ILE A 351 12.01 22.55 -26.65
CA ILE A 351 11.16 21.71 -25.83
C ILE A 351 10.26 22.57 -24.94
N SER A 352 8.97 22.46 -25.16
CA SER A 352 7.94 23.24 -24.46
C SER A 352 7.67 22.75 -23.04
N LEU A 353 7.82 21.43 -22.78
CA LEU A 353 7.56 20.82 -21.48
C LEU A 353 8.24 19.45 -21.37
N ILE A 354 8.83 19.17 -20.23
CA ILE A 354 9.46 17.87 -19.93
C ILE A 354 8.75 17.24 -18.74
N ILE A 355 8.14 16.06 -18.96
CA ILE A 355 7.47 15.28 -17.93
C ILE A 355 8.34 14.10 -17.53
N GLY A 356 8.65 14.02 -16.23
CA GLY A 356 9.38 12.90 -15.63
C GLY A 356 8.46 11.84 -15.06
N THR A 357 8.85 10.58 -15.24
CA THR A 357 8.18 9.43 -14.64
C THR A 357 9.19 8.33 -14.25
N GLY A 358 8.71 7.22 -13.71
CA GLY A 358 9.55 6.13 -13.23
C GLY A 358 10.05 6.34 -11.79
N TYR A 359 10.75 5.34 -11.26
CA TYR A 359 11.25 5.36 -9.89
C TYR A 359 12.24 6.50 -9.63
N GLY A 360 13.09 6.84 -10.63
CA GLY A 360 14.12 7.89 -10.54
C GLY A 360 13.63 9.30 -10.85
N ARG A 361 12.35 9.54 -11.11
CA ARG A 361 11.81 10.81 -11.62
C ARG A 361 12.20 12.05 -10.84
N TYR A 362 12.33 11.95 -9.52
CA TYR A 362 12.71 13.08 -8.66
C TYR A 362 14.20 13.45 -8.73
N ASN A 363 15.04 12.59 -9.31
CA ASN A 363 16.49 12.80 -9.42
C ASN A 363 16.91 13.34 -10.80
N ILE A 364 15.96 13.69 -11.67
CA ILE A 364 16.24 14.19 -13.02
C ILE A 364 16.18 15.72 -12.99
N PRO A 365 17.31 16.44 -13.18
CA PRO A 365 17.39 17.88 -12.91
C PRO A 365 16.71 18.76 -13.96
N PHE A 366 16.41 18.23 -15.15
CA PHE A 366 15.83 18.98 -16.25
C PHE A 366 14.33 18.74 -16.46
N VAL A 367 13.70 17.96 -15.58
CA VAL A 367 12.25 17.69 -15.63
C VAL A 367 11.49 18.88 -15.02
N ASP A 368 10.46 19.34 -15.73
CA ASP A 368 9.57 20.42 -15.27
C ASP A 368 8.54 19.90 -14.26
N GLU A 369 7.94 18.75 -14.56
CA GLU A 369 6.88 18.16 -13.74
C GLU A 369 7.00 16.62 -13.68
N ASN A 370 6.57 16.03 -12.56
CA ASN A 370 6.57 14.60 -12.37
C ASN A 370 5.15 14.04 -12.38
N VAL A 371 4.96 12.90 -13.06
CA VAL A 371 3.74 12.10 -13.07
C VAL A 371 4.10 10.66 -12.74
N THR A 372 3.23 9.92 -12.06
CA THR A 372 3.53 8.53 -11.72
C THR A 372 3.59 7.64 -12.95
N GLU A 373 4.45 6.62 -12.90
CA GLU A 373 4.57 5.63 -13.96
C GLU A 373 3.26 4.88 -14.23
N ILE A 374 2.41 4.76 -13.22
CA ILE A 374 1.11 4.09 -13.33
C ILE A 374 0.20 4.84 -14.29
N THR A 375 0.08 6.16 -14.12
CA THR A 375 -0.70 7.03 -14.99
C THR A 375 -0.08 7.12 -16.39
N CYS A 376 1.25 7.22 -16.47
CA CYS A 376 1.96 7.26 -17.75
C CYS A 376 1.78 5.97 -18.56
N HIS A 377 1.91 4.78 -17.94
CA HIS A 377 1.64 3.51 -18.61
C HIS A 377 0.19 3.41 -19.09
N GLY A 378 -0.77 3.91 -18.31
CA GLY A 378 -2.19 3.97 -18.72
C GLY A 378 -2.39 4.75 -20.02
N LYS A 379 -1.86 5.97 -20.07
CA LYS A 379 -1.96 6.85 -21.26
C LYS A 379 -1.19 6.30 -22.46
N GLY A 380 0.06 5.84 -22.24
CA GLY A 380 0.90 5.29 -23.30
C GLY A 380 0.32 4.02 -23.93
N ALA A 381 -0.16 3.09 -23.11
CA ALA A 381 -0.77 1.86 -23.60
C ALA A 381 -2.07 2.12 -24.39
N HIS A 382 -2.92 3.00 -23.90
CA HIS A 382 -4.14 3.38 -24.61
C HIS A 382 -3.86 4.07 -25.95
N PHE A 383 -2.83 4.90 -26.01
CA PHE A 383 -2.41 5.52 -27.28
C PHE A 383 -1.88 4.50 -28.29
N ILE A 384 -1.08 3.52 -27.83
CA ILE A 384 -0.54 2.45 -28.68
C ILE A 384 -1.67 1.56 -29.21
N ASN A 385 -2.63 1.21 -28.35
CA ASN A 385 -3.80 0.42 -28.72
C ASN A 385 -4.97 0.78 -27.82
N ASN A 386 -5.97 1.46 -28.37
CA ASN A 386 -7.13 1.98 -27.64
C ASN A 386 -8.11 0.91 -27.13
N GLU A 387 -7.96 -0.35 -27.56
CA GLU A 387 -8.75 -1.48 -27.05
C GLU A 387 -8.24 -2.00 -25.70
N ILE A 388 -7.01 -1.68 -25.31
CA ILE A 388 -6.40 -2.17 -24.07
C ILE A 388 -7.22 -1.73 -22.85
N ARG A 389 -7.40 -2.66 -21.90
CA ARG A 389 -8.08 -2.43 -20.63
C ARG A 389 -7.26 -2.84 -19.41
N THR A 390 -6.29 -3.74 -19.62
CA THR A 390 -5.38 -4.19 -18.55
C THR A 390 -3.94 -4.17 -19.05
N ILE A 391 -3.08 -3.50 -18.31
CA ILE A 391 -1.65 -3.41 -18.59
C ILE A 391 -0.91 -4.25 -17.55
N ILE A 392 0.01 -5.07 -18.02
CA ILE A 392 0.94 -5.87 -17.24
C ILE A 392 2.33 -5.27 -17.47
N ASP A 393 2.82 -4.52 -16.50
CA ASP A 393 4.16 -3.94 -16.57
C ASP A 393 5.13 -4.73 -15.69
N ILE A 394 6.17 -5.28 -16.30
CA ILE A 394 7.24 -5.98 -15.57
C ILE A 394 8.57 -5.31 -15.87
N GLY A 395 8.99 -4.53 -14.90
CA GLY A 395 10.27 -3.83 -14.91
C GLY A 395 11.43 -4.66 -14.37
N GLY A 396 12.55 -3.99 -14.09
CA GLY A 396 13.73 -4.63 -13.51
C GLY A 396 13.57 -5.03 -12.05
N GLN A 397 12.86 -4.22 -11.24
CA GLN A 397 12.75 -4.43 -9.79
C GLN A 397 11.32 -4.57 -9.28
N ASP A 398 10.35 -4.23 -10.09
CA ASP A 398 8.93 -4.25 -9.74
C ASP A 398 8.08 -4.85 -10.84
N SER A 399 6.85 -5.17 -10.52
CA SER A 399 5.82 -5.59 -11.45
C SER A 399 4.48 -4.99 -11.07
N LYS A 400 3.68 -4.62 -12.07
CA LYS A 400 2.42 -3.91 -11.90
C LYS A 400 1.34 -4.52 -12.78
N ALA A 401 0.11 -4.51 -12.29
CA ALA A 401 -1.09 -4.66 -13.09
C ALA A 401 -1.92 -3.38 -12.97
N ILE A 402 -2.34 -2.81 -14.10
CA ILE A 402 -3.05 -1.54 -14.17
C ILE A 402 -4.30 -1.75 -15.02
N SER A 403 -5.47 -1.44 -14.47
CA SER A 403 -6.73 -1.41 -15.22
C SER A 403 -7.05 0.03 -15.62
N ILE A 404 -7.44 0.22 -16.89
CA ILE A 404 -7.76 1.54 -17.45
C ILE A 404 -9.18 1.57 -18.02
N ASP A 405 -9.71 2.78 -18.12
CA ASP A 405 -11.00 3.03 -18.78
C ASP A 405 -10.82 3.19 -20.33
N GLU A 406 -11.90 3.49 -21.01
CA GLU A 406 -11.95 3.71 -22.46
C GLU A 406 -11.19 4.96 -22.93
N LYS A 407 -10.75 5.82 -22.00
CA LYS A 407 -9.98 7.04 -22.26
C LYS A 407 -8.52 6.92 -21.82
N GLY A 408 -8.11 5.72 -21.37
CA GLY A 408 -6.75 5.47 -20.86
C GLY A 408 -6.51 5.98 -19.44
N ASN A 409 -7.55 6.38 -18.69
CA ASN A 409 -7.39 6.78 -17.30
C ASN A 409 -7.34 5.54 -16.39
N VAL A 410 -6.53 5.60 -15.36
CA VAL A 410 -6.38 4.50 -14.39
C VAL A 410 -7.65 4.33 -13.56
N LYS A 411 -8.21 3.13 -13.58
CA LYS A 411 -9.35 2.72 -12.75
C LYS A 411 -8.91 2.05 -11.46
N SER A 412 -7.88 1.23 -11.55
CA SER A 412 -7.30 0.50 -10.42
C SER A 412 -5.90 0.04 -10.77
N PHE A 413 -5.05 -0.13 -9.76
CA PHE A 413 -3.72 -0.68 -9.95
C PHE A 413 -3.26 -1.49 -8.74
N VAL A 414 -2.39 -2.45 -9.00
CA VAL A 414 -1.69 -3.24 -7.99
C VAL A 414 -0.24 -3.35 -8.39
N MET A 415 0.68 -3.17 -7.45
CA MET A 415 2.11 -3.31 -7.73
C MET A 415 2.80 -4.19 -6.68
N ASN A 416 3.82 -4.92 -7.14
CA ASN A 416 4.77 -5.65 -6.35
C ASN A 416 6.15 -5.02 -6.51
N ASP A 417 6.58 -4.32 -5.49
CA ASP A 417 7.86 -3.59 -5.41
C ASP A 417 8.73 -4.04 -4.22
N LYS A 418 8.23 -5.05 -3.46
CA LYS A 418 8.93 -5.60 -2.29
C LYS A 418 9.65 -6.91 -2.56
N CYS A 419 9.31 -7.60 -3.67
CA CYS A 419 9.85 -8.92 -3.95
C CYS A 419 10.38 -8.96 -5.39
N ALA A 420 11.67 -9.18 -5.55
CA ALA A 420 12.32 -9.30 -6.86
C ALA A 420 11.86 -10.55 -7.63
N ALA A 421 11.34 -11.57 -6.96
CA ALA A 421 10.82 -12.76 -7.62
C ALA A 421 9.59 -12.41 -8.48
N GLY A 422 9.72 -12.53 -9.78
CA GLY A 422 8.72 -12.10 -10.76
C GLY A 422 9.07 -10.80 -11.49
N THR A 423 10.33 -10.38 -11.44
CA THR A 423 10.84 -9.17 -12.11
C THR A 423 12.01 -9.48 -13.04
N GLY A 424 12.47 -8.48 -13.80
CA GLY A 424 13.61 -8.65 -14.71
C GLY A 424 14.90 -9.05 -13.99
N ARG A 425 15.16 -8.56 -12.77
CA ARG A 425 16.35 -8.95 -11.99
C ARG A 425 16.35 -10.42 -11.60
N PHE A 426 15.18 -11.00 -11.37
CA PHE A 426 15.07 -12.43 -11.14
C PHE A 426 15.51 -13.24 -12.36
N LEU A 427 15.05 -12.83 -13.56
CA LEU A 427 15.51 -13.46 -14.80
C LEU A 427 17.00 -13.28 -15.04
N GLU A 428 17.56 -12.09 -14.77
CA GLU A 428 19.01 -11.84 -14.90
C GLU A 428 19.83 -12.71 -13.97
N MET A 429 19.39 -12.91 -12.73
CA MET A 429 20.06 -13.78 -11.77
C MET A 429 20.04 -15.23 -12.24
N ILE A 430 18.87 -15.75 -12.60
CA ILE A 430 18.75 -17.15 -13.08
C ILE A 430 19.56 -17.36 -14.39
N ALA A 431 19.54 -16.39 -15.31
CA ALA A 431 20.34 -16.47 -16.53
C ALA A 431 21.85 -16.59 -16.22
N ARG A 432 22.36 -15.86 -15.22
CA ARG A 432 23.75 -16.00 -14.73
C ARG A 432 24.01 -17.37 -14.13
N THR A 433 23.10 -17.88 -13.30
CA THR A 433 23.21 -19.22 -12.69
C THR A 433 23.22 -20.33 -13.74
N LEU A 434 22.48 -20.14 -14.84
CA LEU A 434 22.45 -21.07 -15.98
C LEU A 434 23.53 -20.80 -17.03
N GLU A 435 24.39 -19.79 -16.83
CA GLU A 435 25.47 -19.36 -17.73
C GLU A 435 24.99 -19.05 -19.18
N ILE A 436 23.84 -18.37 -19.29
CA ILE A 436 23.25 -17.95 -20.58
C ILE A 436 22.87 -16.47 -20.56
N ASP A 437 22.64 -15.89 -21.71
CA ASP A 437 22.05 -14.56 -21.84
C ASP A 437 20.50 -14.59 -21.82
N LEU A 438 19.89 -13.43 -21.59
CA LEU A 438 18.44 -13.31 -21.52
C LEU A 438 17.73 -13.64 -22.85
N LYS A 439 18.39 -13.47 -23.97
CA LYS A 439 17.85 -13.81 -25.31
C LYS A 439 17.74 -15.31 -25.45
N THR A 440 18.82 -16.01 -25.17
CA THR A 440 18.86 -17.50 -25.16
C THR A 440 17.83 -18.05 -24.20
N MET A 441 17.74 -17.48 -22.98
CA MET A 441 16.74 -17.86 -21.98
C MET A 441 15.30 -17.71 -22.50
N SER A 442 15.02 -16.61 -23.22
CA SER A 442 13.70 -16.37 -23.81
C SER A 442 13.30 -17.40 -24.85
N GLU A 443 14.26 -17.86 -25.67
CA GLU A 443 14.03 -18.81 -26.75
C GLU A 443 13.96 -20.26 -26.25
N GLU A 444 14.89 -20.66 -25.41
CA GLU A 444 14.97 -22.02 -24.86
C GLU A 444 13.75 -22.39 -23.97
N GLY A 445 13.23 -21.47 -23.23
CA GLY A 445 12.04 -21.69 -22.37
C GLY A 445 10.75 -22.05 -23.11
N LEU A 446 10.75 -21.94 -24.44
CA LEU A 446 9.64 -22.39 -25.30
C LEU A 446 9.71 -23.87 -25.72
N SER A 447 10.85 -24.53 -25.48
CA SER A 447 11.16 -25.88 -26.02
C SER A 447 11.32 -26.92 -24.91
N TYR A 448 10.57 -26.80 -23.81
CA TYR A 448 10.62 -27.73 -22.68
C TYR A 448 10.00 -29.11 -23.00
N LYS A 449 10.42 -30.13 -22.24
CA LYS A 449 9.90 -31.49 -22.30
C LYS A 449 9.21 -31.90 -21.04
N GLU A 450 9.77 -31.51 -19.87
CA GLU A 450 9.22 -31.76 -18.55
C GLU A 450 8.63 -30.47 -17.96
N ASP A 451 7.39 -30.52 -17.49
CA ASP A 451 6.73 -29.37 -16.86
C ASP A 451 7.17 -29.21 -15.39
N LEU A 452 8.38 -28.69 -15.20
CA LEU A 452 8.92 -28.43 -13.86
C LEU A 452 8.18 -27.27 -13.17
N THR A 453 8.14 -27.32 -11.85
CA THR A 453 7.58 -26.24 -11.03
C THR A 453 8.64 -25.75 -10.06
N ILE A 454 8.95 -24.45 -10.10
CA ILE A 454 9.76 -23.79 -9.10
C ILE A 454 8.83 -23.36 -7.97
N THR A 455 8.99 -23.95 -6.79
CA THR A 455 8.07 -23.79 -5.66
C THR A 455 8.40 -22.58 -4.78
N SER A 456 9.66 -22.15 -4.79
CA SER A 456 10.15 -21.11 -3.91
C SER A 456 9.56 -19.74 -4.23
N VAL A 457 8.96 -19.11 -3.22
CA VAL A 457 8.37 -17.77 -3.33
C VAL A 457 9.44 -16.68 -3.32
N CYS A 458 10.49 -16.86 -2.53
CA CYS A 458 11.62 -15.95 -2.42
C CYS A 458 12.65 -16.24 -3.51
N TYR A 459 13.20 -15.19 -4.15
CA TYR A 459 14.15 -15.35 -5.24
C TYR A 459 15.45 -16.05 -4.82
N VAL A 460 15.90 -15.87 -3.58
CA VAL A 460 17.11 -16.54 -3.02
C VAL A 460 16.89 -18.05 -2.93
N PHE A 461 15.74 -18.47 -2.42
CA PHE A 461 15.41 -19.90 -2.37
C PHE A 461 15.14 -20.49 -3.75
N ALA A 462 14.58 -19.69 -4.68
CA ALA A 462 14.39 -20.13 -6.06
C ALA A 462 15.74 -20.35 -6.78
N GLU A 463 16.76 -19.53 -6.51
CA GLU A 463 18.13 -19.76 -6.99
C GLU A 463 18.67 -21.10 -6.47
N SER A 464 18.55 -21.35 -5.16
CA SER A 464 18.99 -22.61 -4.56
C SER A 464 18.24 -23.82 -5.15
N GLU A 465 16.94 -23.68 -5.42
CA GLU A 465 16.13 -24.73 -6.06
C GLU A 465 16.61 -25.00 -7.51
N VAL A 466 16.92 -23.94 -8.28
CA VAL A 466 17.50 -24.06 -9.62
C VAL A 466 18.86 -24.78 -9.58
N VAL A 467 19.74 -24.42 -8.65
CA VAL A 467 21.04 -25.09 -8.46
C VAL A 467 20.84 -26.59 -8.15
N SER A 468 19.86 -26.93 -7.31
CA SER A 468 19.53 -28.33 -7.01
C SER A 468 19.04 -29.08 -8.25
N LEU A 469 18.18 -28.46 -9.08
CA LEU A 469 17.71 -29.07 -10.33
C LEU A 469 18.85 -29.29 -11.35
N ILE A 470 19.83 -28.36 -11.40
CA ILE A 470 21.05 -28.55 -12.20
C ILE A 470 21.85 -29.76 -11.70
N ALA A 471 22.03 -29.87 -10.38
CA ALA A 471 22.74 -31.01 -9.77
C ALA A 471 22.02 -32.35 -10.02
N ASP A 472 20.70 -32.32 -10.10
CA ASP A 472 19.86 -33.47 -10.46
C ASP A 472 19.83 -33.76 -11.97
N ASN A 473 20.69 -33.12 -12.76
CA ASN A 473 20.80 -33.24 -14.24
C ASN A 473 19.49 -32.99 -14.99
N LYS A 474 18.63 -32.09 -14.49
CA LYS A 474 17.43 -31.65 -15.23
C LYS A 474 17.83 -30.82 -16.45
N ASP A 475 17.07 -30.96 -17.56
CA ASP A 475 17.31 -30.17 -18.77
C ASP A 475 17.14 -28.67 -18.46
N ARG A 476 18.10 -27.88 -18.95
CA ARG A 476 18.09 -26.41 -18.75
C ARG A 476 16.80 -25.77 -19.27
N LYS A 477 16.25 -26.27 -20.38
CA LYS A 477 15.01 -25.77 -20.98
C LYS A 477 13.80 -25.98 -20.06
N ASP A 478 13.77 -27.12 -19.37
CA ASP A 478 12.71 -27.45 -18.41
C ASP A 478 12.80 -26.54 -17.16
N ILE A 479 14.04 -26.28 -16.69
CA ILE A 479 14.29 -25.34 -15.58
C ILE A 479 13.83 -23.93 -15.95
N ILE A 480 14.20 -23.43 -17.15
CA ILE A 480 13.78 -22.12 -17.65
C ILE A 480 12.26 -22.02 -17.76
N HIS A 481 11.60 -23.07 -18.26
CA HIS A 481 10.14 -23.11 -18.29
C HIS A 481 9.53 -23.00 -16.91
N GLY A 482 10.04 -23.73 -15.90
CA GLY A 482 9.61 -23.66 -14.52
C GLY A 482 9.75 -22.25 -13.91
N VAL A 483 10.86 -21.56 -14.23
CA VAL A 483 11.09 -20.15 -13.83
C VAL A 483 10.04 -19.23 -14.48
N ASN A 484 9.82 -19.33 -15.79
CA ASN A 484 8.82 -18.53 -16.52
C ASN A 484 7.41 -18.73 -15.95
N LYS A 485 7.05 -19.97 -15.63
CA LYS A 485 5.78 -20.35 -15.02
C LYS A 485 5.61 -19.76 -13.60
N SER A 486 6.68 -19.69 -12.81
CA SER A 486 6.68 -19.03 -11.49
C SER A 486 6.40 -17.52 -11.61
N ILE A 487 7.05 -16.84 -12.57
CA ILE A 487 6.80 -15.41 -12.86
C ILE A 487 5.36 -15.21 -13.32
N ALA A 488 4.88 -16.03 -14.25
CA ALA A 488 3.52 -15.96 -14.76
C ALA A 488 2.47 -16.11 -13.63
N THR A 489 2.69 -17.03 -12.68
CA THR A 489 1.80 -17.24 -11.54
C THR A 489 1.68 -15.98 -10.67
N LYS A 490 2.80 -15.33 -10.37
CA LYS A 490 2.82 -14.09 -9.59
C LYS A 490 2.17 -12.94 -10.33
N THR A 491 2.45 -12.82 -11.61
CA THR A 491 1.91 -11.77 -12.50
C THR A 491 0.40 -11.88 -12.63
N VAL A 492 -0.13 -13.08 -12.91
CA VAL A 492 -1.58 -13.31 -13.00
C VAL A 492 -2.25 -13.03 -11.65
N GLY A 493 -1.59 -13.36 -10.53
CA GLY A 493 -2.06 -12.96 -9.21
C GLY A 493 -2.16 -11.43 -9.00
N LEU A 494 -1.37 -10.61 -9.69
CA LEU A 494 -1.56 -9.15 -9.71
C LEU A 494 -2.78 -8.76 -10.56
N VAL A 495 -2.92 -9.38 -11.73
CA VAL A 495 -4.07 -9.16 -12.63
C VAL A 495 -5.39 -9.53 -11.94
N ASP A 496 -5.42 -10.63 -11.19
CA ASP A 496 -6.60 -11.05 -10.43
C ASP A 496 -7.01 -10.02 -9.37
N ARG A 497 -6.03 -9.41 -8.72
CA ARG A 497 -6.26 -8.39 -7.70
C ARG A 497 -6.73 -7.05 -8.26
N VAL A 498 -6.34 -6.69 -9.48
CA VAL A 498 -6.80 -5.47 -10.15
C VAL A 498 -8.17 -5.65 -10.82
N GLY A 499 -8.58 -6.89 -10.99
CA GLY A 499 -9.78 -7.30 -11.72
C GLY A 499 -9.45 -7.63 -13.18
N ARG A 500 -9.76 -8.85 -13.61
CA ARG A 500 -9.55 -9.30 -15.00
C ARG A 500 -10.50 -8.54 -15.94
N VAL A 501 -9.93 -7.68 -16.77
CA VAL A 501 -10.63 -7.07 -17.90
C VAL A 501 -9.84 -7.41 -19.14
N GLU A 502 -10.46 -8.11 -20.08
CA GLU A 502 -9.82 -8.54 -21.31
C GLU A 502 -9.29 -7.39 -22.17
N LYS A 503 -8.43 -7.73 -23.13
CA LYS A 503 -7.54 -6.86 -23.89
C LYS A 503 -6.34 -6.43 -23.04
N TYR A 504 -5.42 -7.38 -22.94
CA TYR A 504 -4.19 -7.24 -22.16
C TYR A 504 -3.06 -6.69 -23.03
N MET A 505 -2.23 -5.84 -22.45
CA MET A 505 -0.97 -5.40 -23.03
C MET A 505 0.14 -5.62 -22.01
N MET A 506 1.30 -6.12 -22.45
CA MET A 506 2.48 -6.22 -21.61
C MET A 506 3.50 -5.17 -21.98
N THR A 507 4.06 -4.49 -20.97
CA THR A 507 5.07 -3.44 -21.06
C THR A 507 6.29 -3.77 -20.19
N GLY A 508 7.31 -2.94 -20.25
CA GLY A 508 8.57 -3.16 -19.54
C GLY A 508 9.53 -4.11 -20.26
N GLY A 509 10.71 -4.26 -19.68
CA GLY A 509 11.79 -5.05 -20.30
C GLY A 509 11.48 -6.54 -20.45
N VAL A 510 10.72 -7.11 -19.51
CA VAL A 510 10.36 -8.53 -19.50
C VAL A 510 9.35 -8.89 -20.59
N ALA A 511 8.62 -7.92 -21.15
CA ALA A 511 7.75 -8.15 -22.31
C ALA A 511 8.50 -8.66 -23.57
N LYS A 512 9.82 -8.51 -23.61
CA LYS A 512 10.70 -9.08 -24.65
C LYS A 512 11.00 -10.57 -24.44
N ASN A 513 10.69 -11.14 -23.26
CA ASN A 513 10.88 -12.57 -22.99
C ASN A 513 9.66 -13.38 -23.43
N LYS A 514 9.78 -14.06 -24.58
CA LYS A 514 8.70 -14.84 -25.19
C LYS A 514 8.22 -16.00 -24.31
N GLY A 515 9.10 -16.62 -23.54
CA GLY A 515 8.75 -17.73 -22.63
C GLY A 515 7.87 -17.26 -21.48
N VAL A 516 8.19 -16.09 -20.88
CA VAL A 516 7.36 -15.49 -19.82
C VAL A 516 6.00 -15.06 -20.37
N VAL A 517 5.98 -14.37 -21.54
CA VAL A 517 4.73 -13.95 -22.19
C VAL A 517 3.83 -15.16 -22.43
N LYS A 518 4.37 -16.23 -23.01
CA LYS A 518 3.63 -17.46 -23.31
C LYS A 518 3.01 -18.09 -22.06
N CYS A 519 3.78 -18.20 -20.97
CA CYS A 519 3.27 -18.73 -19.71
C CYS A 519 2.16 -17.86 -19.07
N ILE A 520 2.23 -16.53 -19.26
CA ILE A 520 1.17 -15.61 -18.80
C ILE A 520 -0.09 -15.78 -19.64
N GLU A 521 0.04 -15.86 -20.98
CA GLU A 521 -1.07 -16.11 -21.93
C GLU A 521 -1.80 -17.41 -21.60
N GLU A 522 -1.07 -18.48 -21.35
CA GLU A 522 -1.63 -19.79 -20.98
C GLU A 522 -2.45 -19.71 -19.68
N LYS A 523 -1.95 -18.98 -18.69
CA LYS A 523 -2.67 -18.79 -17.41
C LYS A 523 -3.86 -17.84 -17.51
N LEU A 524 -3.83 -16.85 -18.38
CA LEU A 524 -4.94 -15.94 -18.63
C LEU A 524 -5.99 -16.56 -19.57
N GLY A 525 -5.60 -17.55 -20.40
CA GLY A 525 -6.44 -18.16 -21.41
C GLY A 525 -6.67 -17.28 -22.65
N THR A 526 -5.85 -16.24 -22.85
CA THR A 526 -5.96 -15.29 -23.96
C THR A 526 -4.60 -14.70 -24.33
N SER A 527 -4.50 -14.17 -25.56
CA SER A 527 -3.28 -13.51 -26.04
C SER A 527 -3.06 -12.15 -25.41
N ILE A 528 -1.80 -11.75 -25.34
CA ILE A 528 -1.34 -10.46 -24.81
C ILE A 528 -0.75 -9.64 -25.96
N PHE A 529 -1.19 -8.40 -26.11
CA PHE A 529 -0.60 -7.46 -27.07
C PHE A 529 0.78 -7.00 -26.58
N ILE A 530 1.78 -7.12 -27.42
CA ILE A 530 3.15 -6.62 -27.17
C ILE A 530 3.47 -5.57 -28.23
N ALA A 531 3.76 -4.34 -27.78
CA ALA A 531 4.22 -3.28 -28.68
C ALA A 531 5.61 -3.59 -29.25
N GLN A 532 5.96 -2.97 -30.38
CA GLN A 532 7.28 -3.12 -30.98
C GLN A 532 8.42 -2.78 -30.01
N GLU A 533 8.25 -1.70 -29.25
CA GLU A 533 9.17 -1.28 -28.19
C GLU A 533 8.39 -1.14 -26.85
N PRO A 534 8.21 -2.23 -26.11
CA PRO A 534 7.37 -2.22 -24.91
C PRO A 534 7.94 -1.39 -23.75
N GLN A 535 9.24 -1.03 -23.83
CA GLN A 535 9.92 -0.26 -22.77
C GLN A 535 9.62 1.25 -22.83
N ILE A 536 9.20 1.79 -23.99
CA ILE A 536 8.96 3.25 -24.11
C ILE A 536 7.57 3.67 -23.62
N CYS A 537 6.71 2.73 -23.26
CA CYS A 537 5.31 3.02 -22.94
C CYS A 537 5.16 4.10 -21.83
N GLY A 538 5.97 4.04 -20.78
CA GLY A 538 5.98 5.03 -19.72
C GLY A 538 6.40 6.42 -20.19
N ALA A 539 7.50 6.52 -20.93
CA ALA A 539 7.99 7.78 -21.50
C ALA A 539 7.01 8.38 -22.53
N LEU A 540 6.41 7.53 -23.37
CA LEU A 540 5.37 7.95 -24.31
C LEU A 540 4.15 8.54 -23.59
N GLY A 541 3.68 7.84 -22.55
CA GLY A 541 2.57 8.33 -21.75
C GLY A 541 2.87 9.66 -21.04
N ALA A 542 4.10 9.82 -20.53
CA ALA A 542 4.56 11.08 -19.94
C ALA A 542 4.52 12.23 -20.97
N ALA A 543 5.03 12.00 -22.19
CA ALA A 543 4.97 13.00 -23.25
C ALA A 543 3.52 13.33 -23.66
N LEU A 544 2.64 12.34 -23.77
CA LEU A 544 1.22 12.55 -24.07
C LEU A 544 0.52 13.39 -22.99
N ILE A 545 0.79 13.15 -21.72
CA ILE A 545 0.25 13.95 -20.60
C ILE A 545 0.76 15.39 -20.71
N GLY A 546 2.03 15.59 -21.05
CA GLY A 546 2.57 16.92 -21.28
C GLY A 546 1.88 17.66 -22.43
N LEU A 547 1.57 16.99 -23.54
CA LEU A 547 0.78 17.55 -24.62
C LEU A 547 -0.64 17.92 -24.18
N GLU A 548 -1.32 17.06 -23.41
CA GLU A 548 -2.64 17.36 -22.84
C GLU A 548 -2.61 18.61 -21.94
N LYS A 549 -1.49 18.86 -21.24
CA LYS A 549 -1.29 20.07 -20.40
C LYS A 549 -1.15 21.37 -21.20
N ILE A 550 -0.69 21.30 -22.42
CA ILE A 550 -0.46 22.48 -23.26
C ILE A 550 -1.65 22.74 -24.19
N LEU A 551 -2.23 21.69 -24.78
CA LEU A 551 -3.17 21.84 -25.88
C LEU A 551 -4.63 21.95 -25.41
N ASN A 552 -4.98 21.40 -24.24
CA ASN A 552 -6.32 21.50 -23.66
C ASN A 552 -6.44 22.78 -22.82
#